data_b122157d0a9c7b8e5ba4b8e04f3e3a2d
#
_entry.id   b122157d0a9c7b8e5ba4b8e04f3e3a2d
#
_cell.length_a   1.000
_cell.length_b   1.000
_cell.length_c   1.000
_cell.angle_alpha   90.00
_cell.angle_beta   90.00
_cell.angle_gamma   90.00
#
_symmetry.space_group_name_H-M   'P 1'
#
loop_
_entity.id
_entity.type
_entity.pdbx_description
1 polymer ?
#
loop_
_entity_poly.entity_id
_entity_poly.type
_entity_poly.pdbx_seq_one_letter_code
_entity_poly.pdbx_strand_id
1 'polypeptide(L)'
;MQDVFENGCKVNIEKNLMKVLEPEFVFLLDGEKINRFDPNNVDFIKAIAPGFELPNSRFENFHEAGETLLIFDSACAHNLIIGEFKNFKYKVEDFDDYPVEIFGNNKLLGIGNSQNVYGNPFNALKWILKQFNKASIKFNHDIIVSTGTCINPIKVIKNTHYIADFGEIGKINLFVE
;
A
#
# COMPACT_ATOMS: atom_id res chain seq x y z
N MET A 1 11.59 7.80 8.47
CA MET A 1 11.98 6.53 7.81
C MET A 1 10.77 5.64 7.94
N GLN A 2 10.30 5.07 6.87
CA GLN A 2 9.19 4.12 6.91
C GLN A 2 9.71 2.77 7.42
N ASP A 3 9.10 2.24 8.48
CA ASP A 3 9.44 0.93 8.98
C ASP A 3 8.60 -0.13 8.27
N VAL A 4 9.25 -1.19 7.80
CA VAL A 4 8.59 -2.31 7.12
C VAL A 4 8.51 -3.49 8.08
N PHE A 5 7.32 -4.05 8.21
CA PHE A 5 7.02 -5.16 9.10
C PHE A 5 6.49 -6.37 8.32
N GLU A 6 6.67 -7.53 8.89
CA GLU A 6 6.12 -8.77 8.36
C GLU A 6 4.66 -8.98 8.77
N ASN A 7 3.96 -9.78 7.99
CA ASN A 7 2.60 -10.23 8.28
C ASN A 7 2.49 -10.86 9.68
N GLY A 8 1.45 -10.52 10.43
CA GLY A 8 1.21 -11.03 11.78
C GLY A 8 1.95 -10.25 12.88
N CYS A 9 2.57 -9.12 12.56
CA CYS A 9 3.27 -8.30 13.54
C CYS A 9 2.30 -7.67 14.56
N LYS A 10 2.89 -7.19 15.66
CA LYS A 10 2.22 -6.35 16.63
C LYS A 10 2.71 -4.92 16.47
N VAL A 11 1.78 -3.97 16.52
CA VAL A 11 2.09 -2.54 16.38
C VAL A 11 1.51 -1.75 17.53
N ASN A 12 2.30 -0.80 18.03
CA ASN A 12 1.84 0.16 19.04
C ASN A 12 1.47 1.48 18.34
N ILE A 13 0.26 1.96 18.61
CA ILE A 13 -0.28 3.18 17.99
C ILE A 13 -0.35 4.38 18.95
N GLU A 14 0.26 4.32 20.12
CA GLU A 14 0.16 5.41 21.11
C GLU A 14 0.64 6.74 20.57
N LYS A 15 1.75 6.71 19.82
CA LYS A 15 2.35 7.90 19.22
C LYS A 15 1.88 8.18 17.79
N ASN A 16 1.00 7.34 17.24
CA ASN A 16 0.44 7.58 15.92
C ASN A 16 -0.72 8.58 16.02
N LEU A 17 -0.58 9.73 15.36
CA LEU A 17 -1.57 10.82 15.42
C LEU A 17 -2.80 10.51 14.55
N MET A 18 -2.63 9.82 13.43
CA MET A 18 -3.70 9.54 12.47
C MET A 18 -4.59 8.38 12.91
N LYS A 19 -3.98 7.32 13.47
CA LYS A 19 -4.68 6.12 13.96
C LYS A 19 -5.64 5.52 12.95
N VAL A 20 -5.18 5.37 11.72
CA VAL A 20 -5.91 4.72 10.64
C VAL A 20 -5.10 3.59 10.03
N LEU A 21 -5.79 2.65 9.39
CA LEU A 21 -5.23 1.49 8.71
C LEU A 21 -5.75 1.46 7.29
N GLU A 22 -4.86 1.25 6.34
CA GLU A 22 -5.12 1.31 4.91
C GLU A 22 -4.67 0.02 4.22
N PRO A 23 -5.62 -0.83 3.77
CA PRO A 23 -5.29 -1.98 2.93
C PRO A 23 -4.82 -1.53 1.55
N GLU A 24 -3.69 -2.08 1.08
CA GLU A 24 -3.05 -1.68 -0.17
C GLU A 24 -2.53 -2.88 -0.98
N PHE A 25 -2.49 -2.72 -2.31
CA PHE A 25 -1.74 -3.63 -3.17
C PHE A 25 -0.26 -3.26 -3.14
N VAL A 26 0.60 -4.24 -2.85
CA VAL A 26 2.06 -4.06 -2.77
C VAL A 26 2.71 -4.85 -3.89
N PHE A 27 3.52 -4.18 -4.70
CA PHE A 27 4.21 -4.78 -5.83
C PHE A 27 5.72 -4.83 -5.60
N LEU A 28 6.33 -5.95 -5.98
CA LEU A 28 7.78 -6.09 -6.11
C LEU A 28 8.14 -5.90 -7.58
N LEU A 29 8.95 -4.90 -7.85
CA LEU A 29 9.33 -4.50 -9.20
C LEU A 29 10.81 -4.80 -9.47
N ASP A 30 11.10 -5.29 -10.67
CA ASP A 30 12.45 -5.50 -11.19
C ASP A 30 13.10 -4.15 -11.51
N GLY A 31 14.13 -3.78 -10.74
CA GLY A 31 14.79 -2.49 -10.87
C GLY A 31 15.47 -2.28 -12.22
N GLU A 32 16.01 -3.33 -12.84
CA GLU A 32 16.64 -3.21 -14.15
C GLU A 32 15.61 -2.97 -15.26
N LYS A 33 14.45 -3.66 -15.17
CA LYS A 33 13.38 -3.52 -16.16
C LYS A 33 12.69 -2.17 -16.06
N ILE A 34 12.43 -1.66 -14.85
CA ILE A 34 11.81 -0.34 -14.69
C ILE A 34 12.70 0.80 -15.21
N ASN A 35 14.03 0.62 -15.27
CA ASN A 35 14.93 1.58 -15.92
C ASN A 35 14.69 1.73 -17.42
N ARG A 36 14.00 0.78 -18.04
CA ARG A 36 13.59 0.74 -19.45
C ARG A 36 12.06 0.71 -19.58
N PHE A 37 11.38 1.31 -18.62
CA PHE A 37 9.93 1.26 -18.49
C PHE A 37 9.19 1.59 -19.78
N ASP A 38 8.35 0.64 -20.22
CA ASP A 38 7.34 0.81 -21.27
C ASP A 38 5.95 0.78 -20.62
N PRO A 39 5.12 1.83 -20.74
CA PRO A 39 3.80 1.89 -20.14
C PRO A 39 2.80 0.85 -20.68
N ASN A 40 3.11 0.19 -21.79
CA ASN A 40 2.28 -0.85 -22.39
C ASN A 40 2.64 -2.27 -21.92
N ASN A 41 3.70 -2.39 -21.12
CA ASN A 41 4.19 -3.67 -20.61
C ASN A 41 4.14 -3.70 -19.09
N VAL A 42 3.94 -4.88 -18.51
CA VAL A 42 3.95 -5.14 -17.07
C VAL A 42 4.99 -6.17 -16.65
N ASP A 43 5.91 -6.53 -17.54
CA ASP A 43 6.96 -7.53 -17.31
C ASP A 43 7.99 -7.12 -16.24
N PHE A 44 7.97 -5.86 -15.85
CA PHE A 44 8.74 -5.33 -14.72
C PHE A 44 8.18 -5.74 -13.35
N ILE A 45 6.96 -6.29 -13.28
CA ILE A 45 6.35 -6.75 -12.04
C ILE A 45 6.76 -8.20 -11.79
N LYS A 46 7.50 -8.44 -10.72
CA LYS A 46 7.93 -9.76 -10.28
C LYS A 46 6.88 -10.45 -9.43
N ALA A 47 6.33 -9.72 -8.47
CA ALA A 47 5.41 -10.29 -7.49
C ALA A 47 4.42 -9.24 -6.97
N ILE A 48 3.35 -9.73 -6.35
CA ILE A 48 2.33 -8.93 -5.67
C ILE A 48 2.07 -9.53 -4.29
N ALA A 49 1.78 -8.68 -3.32
CA ALA A 49 1.39 -9.04 -1.96
C ALA A 49 0.24 -8.16 -1.46
N PRO A 50 -0.57 -8.63 -0.52
CA PRO A 50 -1.44 -7.75 0.25
C PRO A 50 -0.60 -6.92 1.22
N GLY A 51 -0.98 -5.68 1.47
CA GLY A 51 -0.31 -4.78 2.41
C GLY A 51 -1.25 -4.05 3.32
N PHE A 52 -0.69 -3.56 4.43
CA PHE A 52 -1.30 -2.54 5.26
C PHE A 52 -0.36 -1.36 5.39
N GLU A 53 -0.83 -0.16 5.14
CA GLU A 53 -0.18 1.04 5.62
C GLU A 53 -0.83 1.50 6.93
N LEU A 54 0.03 1.91 7.89
CA LEU A 54 -0.34 2.67 9.06
C LEU A 54 0.30 4.05 8.91
N PRO A 55 -0.35 4.99 8.22
CA PRO A 55 0.18 6.31 8.01
C PRO A 55 0.27 7.08 9.34
N ASN A 56 1.20 8.02 9.41
CA ASN A 56 1.34 8.91 10.56
C ASN A 56 1.90 10.25 10.13
N SER A 57 1.19 11.32 10.44
CA SER A 57 1.68 12.67 10.20
C SER A 57 2.57 13.15 11.36
N ARG A 58 3.55 14.00 11.04
CA ARG A 58 4.34 14.76 12.03
C ARG A 58 3.62 16.06 12.45
N PHE A 59 2.50 16.38 11.81
CA PHE A 59 1.67 17.53 12.12
C PHE A 59 0.46 17.10 12.97
N GLU A 60 0.27 17.74 14.13
CA GLU A 60 -0.89 17.45 14.99
C GLU A 60 -2.21 17.72 14.27
N ASN A 61 -2.27 18.83 13.51
CA ASN A 61 -3.44 19.22 12.71
C ASN A 61 -3.23 18.90 11.22
N PHE A 62 -2.86 17.67 10.89
CA PHE A 62 -2.54 17.27 9.52
C PHE A 62 -3.68 17.55 8.52
N HIS A 63 -4.94 17.54 8.95
CA HIS A 63 -6.09 17.89 8.09
C HIS A 63 -6.04 19.35 7.62
N GLU A 64 -5.38 20.24 8.33
CA GLU A 64 -5.26 21.66 8.02
C GLU A 64 -3.91 22.00 7.34
N ALA A 65 -2.99 21.04 7.29
CA ALA A 65 -1.62 21.26 6.82
C ALA A 65 -1.54 21.66 5.34
N GLY A 66 -2.51 21.20 4.52
CA GLY A 66 -2.52 21.41 3.08
C GLY A 66 -1.51 20.53 2.34
N GLU A 67 -1.68 20.44 1.02
CA GLU A 67 -0.94 19.50 0.17
C GLU A 67 0.58 19.66 0.27
N THR A 68 1.08 20.91 0.29
CA THR A 68 2.52 21.17 0.31
C THR A 68 3.19 20.60 1.56
N LEU A 69 2.59 20.82 2.74
CA LEU A 69 3.14 20.29 3.99
C LEU A 69 2.99 18.77 4.08
N LEU A 70 1.92 18.19 3.55
CA LEU A 70 1.77 16.73 3.49
C LEU A 70 2.83 16.09 2.57
N ILE A 71 3.20 16.74 1.46
CA ILE A 71 4.31 16.29 0.61
C ILE A 71 5.63 16.33 1.39
N PHE A 72 5.92 17.41 2.13
CA PHE A 72 7.08 17.49 3.01
C PHE A 72 7.06 16.42 4.11
N ASP A 73 5.88 16.01 4.54
CA ASP A 73 5.65 14.93 5.50
C ASP A 73 5.70 13.54 4.84
N SER A 74 6.28 13.43 3.64
CA SER A 74 6.35 12.20 2.86
C SER A 74 4.97 11.56 2.62
N ALA A 75 3.95 12.38 2.41
CA ALA A 75 2.53 11.97 2.30
C ALA A 75 2.06 11.10 3.49
N CYS A 76 2.53 11.41 4.69
CA CYS A 76 2.25 10.70 5.94
C CYS A 76 2.77 9.25 5.97
N ALA A 77 3.65 8.85 5.05
CA ALA A 77 4.20 7.49 5.03
C ALA A 77 4.93 7.17 6.34
N HIS A 78 4.57 6.02 6.96
CA HIS A 78 5.13 5.62 8.24
C HIS A 78 5.39 4.11 8.28
N ASN A 79 4.44 3.27 8.68
CA ASN A 79 4.64 1.84 8.79
C ASN A 79 3.96 1.10 7.63
N LEU A 80 4.69 0.22 6.98
CA LEU A 80 4.18 -0.68 5.96
C LEU A 80 4.30 -2.13 6.44
N ILE A 81 3.20 -2.84 6.53
CA ILE A 81 3.16 -4.27 6.81
C ILE A 81 2.95 -4.98 5.48
N ILE A 82 3.77 -5.98 5.16
CA ILE A 82 3.71 -6.69 3.88
C ILE A 82 3.38 -8.16 4.11
N GLY A 83 2.41 -8.65 3.35
CA GLY A 83 2.06 -10.06 3.30
C GLY A 83 3.04 -10.89 2.47
N GLU A 84 2.71 -12.15 2.26
CA GLU A 84 3.52 -13.03 1.43
C GLU A 84 3.45 -12.62 -0.04
N PHE A 85 4.61 -12.39 -0.66
CA PHE A 85 4.70 -12.14 -2.09
C PHE A 85 4.38 -13.39 -2.92
N LYS A 86 3.47 -13.24 -3.87
CA LYS A 86 3.18 -14.25 -4.89
C LYS A 86 3.67 -13.79 -6.25
N ASN A 87 4.20 -14.72 -7.03
CA ASN A 87 4.62 -14.43 -8.40
C ASN A 87 3.48 -13.77 -9.17
N PHE A 88 3.81 -12.69 -9.87
CA PHE A 88 2.82 -11.95 -10.64
C PHE A 88 2.38 -12.75 -11.88
N LYS A 89 1.08 -13.04 -11.98
CA LYS A 89 0.48 -13.81 -13.08
C LYS A 89 -0.83 -13.20 -13.60
N TYR A 90 -1.10 -11.98 -13.19
CA TYR A 90 -2.35 -11.29 -13.47
C TYR A 90 -2.22 -10.39 -14.71
N LYS A 91 -3.35 -10.06 -15.32
CA LYS A 91 -3.47 -9.01 -16.32
C LYS A 91 -3.90 -7.70 -15.65
N VAL A 92 -3.71 -6.59 -16.35
CA VAL A 92 -4.13 -5.26 -15.84
C VAL A 92 -5.64 -5.24 -15.59
N GLU A 93 -6.41 -5.84 -16.50
CA GLU A 93 -7.87 -5.88 -16.46
C GLU A 93 -8.43 -6.68 -15.27
N ASP A 94 -7.66 -7.62 -14.73
CA ASP A 94 -8.06 -8.37 -13.52
C ASP A 94 -8.21 -7.43 -12.30
N PHE A 95 -7.65 -6.22 -12.37
CA PHE A 95 -7.73 -5.19 -11.34
C PHE A 95 -8.72 -4.05 -11.66
N ASP A 96 -9.58 -4.21 -12.63
CA ASP A 96 -10.61 -3.20 -12.90
C ASP A 96 -11.66 -3.14 -11.78
N ASP A 97 -11.92 -4.26 -11.08
CA ASP A 97 -12.80 -4.32 -9.92
C ASP A 97 -12.41 -5.46 -8.95
N TYR A 98 -11.13 -5.51 -8.55
CA TYR A 98 -10.64 -6.57 -7.66
C TYR A 98 -11.09 -6.31 -6.22
N PRO A 99 -11.92 -7.17 -5.60
CA PRO A 99 -12.50 -6.90 -4.29
C PRO A 99 -11.48 -7.09 -3.16
N VAL A 100 -11.63 -6.26 -2.11
CA VAL A 100 -10.87 -6.37 -0.86
C VAL A 100 -11.80 -6.15 0.31
N GLU A 101 -11.67 -6.98 1.34
CA GLU A 101 -12.44 -6.88 2.58
C GLU A 101 -11.50 -6.68 3.77
N ILE A 102 -11.92 -5.90 4.76
CA ILE A 102 -11.18 -5.74 6.02
C ILE A 102 -12.04 -6.09 7.22
N PHE A 103 -11.45 -6.84 8.14
CA PHE A 103 -12.07 -7.31 9.39
C PHE A 103 -11.27 -6.83 10.60
N GLY A 104 -11.97 -6.56 11.71
CA GLY A 104 -11.40 -6.34 13.04
C GLY A 104 -12.07 -7.29 14.04
N ASN A 105 -11.27 -8.12 14.74
CA ASN A 105 -11.77 -9.16 15.64
C ASN A 105 -12.90 -10.00 15.01
N ASN A 106 -12.70 -10.45 13.77
CA ASN A 106 -13.64 -11.24 12.94
C ASN A 106 -14.93 -10.50 12.53
N LYS A 107 -15.06 -9.20 12.80
CA LYS A 107 -16.18 -8.39 12.32
C LYS A 107 -15.79 -7.66 11.05
N LEU A 108 -16.59 -7.73 10.01
CA LEU A 108 -16.41 -6.93 8.78
C LEU A 108 -16.47 -5.44 9.13
N LEU A 109 -15.43 -4.70 8.75
CA LEU A 109 -15.29 -3.27 8.99
C LEU A 109 -15.45 -2.45 7.71
N GLY A 110 -15.09 -3.03 6.56
CA GLY A 110 -15.19 -2.35 5.27
C GLY A 110 -14.98 -3.28 4.09
N ILE A 111 -15.49 -2.83 2.96
CA ILE A 111 -15.30 -3.45 1.65
C ILE A 111 -14.86 -2.36 0.70
N GLY A 112 -13.93 -2.67 -0.16
CA GLY A 112 -13.48 -1.83 -1.25
C GLY A 112 -12.96 -2.64 -2.41
N ASN A 113 -12.30 -2.00 -3.33
CA ASN A 113 -11.75 -2.65 -4.50
C ASN A 113 -10.58 -1.87 -5.10
N SER A 114 -9.96 -2.46 -6.08
CA SER A 114 -8.83 -1.89 -6.82
C SER A 114 -9.14 -0.57 -7.54
N GLN A 115 -10.38 -0.28 -7.91
CA GLN A 115 -10.75 0.99 -8.56
C GLN A 115 -10.51 2.20 -7.65
N ASN A 116 -10.56 2.01 -6.32
CA ASN A 116 -10.29 3.08 -5.36
C ASN A 116 -8.83 3.54 -5.41
N VAL A 117 -7.96 2.72 -5.98
CA VAL A 117 -6.54 3.05 -6.18
C VAL A 117 -6.37 3.73 -7.54
N TYR A 118 -6.64 5.01 -7.62
CA TYR A 118 -6.46 5.83 -8.84
C TYR A 118 -7.12 5.22 -10.09
N GLY A 119 -8.29 4.59 -9.91
CA GLY A 119 -9.03 3.87 -10.94
C GLY A 119 -8.54 2.44 -11.23
N ASN A 120 -7.28 2.16 -10.99
CA ASN A 120 -6.64 0.85 -11.08
C ASN A 120 -5.21 0.95 -10.51
N PRO A 121 -4.70 0.03 -9.67
CA PRO A 121 -3.35 0.07 -9.08
C PRO A 121 -2.22 0.26 -10.10
N PHE A 122 -2.37 -0.25 -11.32
CA PHE A 122 -1.39 -0.04 -12.39
C PHE A 122 -1.28 1.41 -12.83
N ASN A 123 -2.31 2.23 -12.66
CA ASN A 123 -2.22 3.66 -12.94
C ASN A 123 -1.30 4.35 -11.94
N ALA A 124 -1.35 3.96 -10.66
CA ALA A 124 -0.42 4.44 -9.65
C ALA A 124 1.02 4.01 -9.95
N LEU A 125 1.25 2.74 -10.33
CA LEU A 125 2.56 2.25 -10.77
C LEU A 125 3.07 3.02 -12.00
N LYS A 126 2.26 3.14 -13.05
CA LYS A 126 2.64 3.88 -14.25
C LYS A 126 2.98 5.34 -13.95
N TRP A 127 2.25 5.96 -13.01
CA TRP A 127 2.51 7.33 -12.61
C TRP A 127 3.88 7.46 -11.95
N ILE A 128 4.19 6.65 -10.92
CA ILE A 128 5.48 6.75 -10.21
C ILE A 128 6.66 6.41 -11.11
N LEU A 129 6.54 5.40 -11.99
CA LEU A 129 7.61 5.04 -12.93
C LEU A 129 7.89 6.16 -13.95
N LYS A 130 6.85 6.87 -14.39
CA LYS A 130 7.03 8.09 -15.20
C LYS A 130 7.77 9.19 -14.44
N GLN A 131 7.49 9.36 -13.10
CA GLN A 131 8.23 10.36 -12.30
C GLN A 131 9.70 9.95 -12.13
N PHE A 132 10.00 8.67 -11.86
CA PHE A 132 11.37 8.18 -11.80
C PHE A 132 12.13 8.43 -13.09
N ASN A 133 11.51 8.17 -14.23
CA ASN A 133 12.12 8.42 -15.54
C ASN A 133 12.39 9.92 -15.76
N LYS A 134 11.41 10.79 -15.47
CA LYS A 134 11.59 12.26 -15.57
C LYS A 134 12.72 12.77 -14.67
N ALA A 135 12.85 12.23 -13.46
CA ALA A 135 13.89 12.59 -12.51
C ALA A 135 15.24 11.90 -12.78
N SER A 136 15.33 11.07 -13.83
CA SER A 136 16.51 10.25 -14.16
C SER A 136 16.96 9.34 -13.02
N ILE A 137 16.03 8.92 -12.16
CA ILE A 137 16.30 7.95 -11.09
C ILE A 137 16.46 6.56 -11.70
N LYS A 138 17.55 5.88 -11.34
CA LYS A 138 17.86 4.52 -11.79
C LYS A 138 18.02 3.58 -10.61
N PHE A 139 17.62 2.34 -10.81
CA PHE A 139 17.66 1.29 -9.79
C PHE A 139 18.60 0.16 -10.24
N ASN A 140 19.37 -0.36 -9.31
CA ASN A 140 20.23 -1.55 -9.49
C ASN A 140 19.78 -2.73 -8.60
N HIS A 141 18.61 -2.61 -8.00
CA HIS A 141 17.98 -3.62 -7.15
C HIS A 141 16.47 -3.55 -7.33
N ASP A 142 15.78 -4.60 -6.91
CA ASP A 142 14.33 -4.61 -6.88
C ASP A 142 13.80 -3.57 -5.91
N ILE A 143 12.61 -3.02 -6.23
CA ILE A 143 11.94 -2.04 -5.38
C ILE A 143 10.53 -2.52 -5.01
N ILE A 144 10.07 -2.13 -3.85
CA ILE A 144 8.71 -2.37 -3.38
C ILE A 144 7.93 -1.07 -3.53
N VAL A 145 6.72 -1.18 -4.10
CA VAL A 145 5.80 -0.05 -4.26
C VAL A 145 4.44 -0.42 -3.66
N SER A 146 3.99 0.36 -2.70
CA SER A 146 2.61 0.35 -2.21
C SER A 146 1.80 1.38 -2.98
N THR A 147 0.57 1.06 -3.34
CA THR A 147 -0.15 1.79 -4.40
C THR A 147 -1.20 2.77 -3.91
N GLY A 148 -1.42 2.86 -2.62
CA GLY A 148 -2.50 3.64 -2.02
C GLY A 148 -3.68 2.75 -1.60
N THR A 149 -4.48 3.28 -0.68
CA THR A 149 -5.55 2.51 -0.06
C THR A 149 -6.66 2.10 -1.05
N CYS A 150 -7.10 0.85 -0.97
CA CYS A 150 -8.22 0.32 -1.75
C CYS A 150 -9.56 0.32 -0.98
N ILE A 151 -9.54 0.73 0.30
CA ILE A 151 -10.71 0.86 1.18
C ILE A 151 -10.60 2.22 1.88
N ASN A 152 -11.72 2.85 2.21
CA ASN A 152 -11.69 4.04 3.08
C ASN A 152 -10.88 3.73 4.35
N PRO A 153 -9.93 4.61 4.76
CA PRO A 153 -9.10 4.37 5.91
C PRO A 153 -9.90 3.96 7.16
N ILE A 154 -9.52 2.87 7.80
CA ILE A 154 -10.22 2.32 8.97
C ILE A 154 -9.58 2.83 10.24
N LYS A 155 -10.37 3.45 11.12
CA LYS A 155 -9.88 3.87 12.44
C LYS A 155 -9.42 2.65 13.24
N VAL A 156 -8.16 2.67 13.69
CA VAL A 156 -7.60 1.60 14.52
C VAL A 156 -7.91 1.78 16.00
N ILE A 157 -8.17 0.66 16.66
CA ILE A 157 -8.49 0.56 18.08
C ILE A 157 -7.51 -0.42 18.72
N LYS A 158 -7.02 -0.10 19.94
CA LYS A 158 -6.16 -1.00 20.71
C LYS A 158 -6.83 -2.35 20.97
N ASN A 159 -6.01 -3.37 21.14
CA ASN A 159 -6.44 -4.76 21.40
C ASN A 159 -7.32 -5.35 20.30
N THR A 160 -7.05 -4.95 19.04
CA THR A 160 -7.80 -5.43 17.90
C THR A 160 -6.87 -6.15 16.91
N HIS A 161 -7.31 -7.33 16.49
CA HIS A 161 -6.70 -8.09 15.41
C HIS A 161 -7.36 -7.70 14.09
N TYR A 162 -6.60 -7.07 13.20
CA TYR A 162 -7.06 -6.68 11.86
C TYR A 162 -6.61 -7.70 10.82
N ILE A 163 -7.50 -8.02 9.90
CA ILE A 163 -7.24 -8.91 8.77
C ILE A 163 -7.81 -8.24 7.53
N ALA A 164 -7.01 -8.10 6.45
CA ALA A 164 -7.55 -7.81 5.13
C ALA A 164 -7.43 -9.04 4.22
N ASP A 165 -8.49 -9.28 3.47
CA ASP A 165 -8.62 -10.39 2.52
C ASP A 165 -8.58 -9.84 1.09
N PHE A 166 -7.54 -10.20 0.36
CA PHE A 166 -7.31 -9.86 -1.06
C PHE A 166 -7.55 -11.08 -1.96
N GLY A 167 -8.45 -11.98 -1.57
CA GLY A 167 -8.80 -13.16 -2.37
C GLY A 167 -7.58 -14.02 -2.73
N GLU A 168 -7.37 -14.25 -4.02
CA GLU A 168 -6.26 -15.08 -4.51
C GLU A 168 -4.88 -14.49 -4.24
N ILE A 169 -4.75 -13.17 -4.08
CA ILE A 169 -3.47 -12.53 -3.72
C ILE A 169 -3.06 -12.95 -2.32
N GLY A 170 -4.03 -13.09 -1.40
CA GLY A 170 -3.77 -13.58 -0.04
C GLY A 170 -4.41 -12.73 1.03
N LYS A 171 -4.04 -13.03 2.28
CA LYS A 171 -4.49 -12.29 3.45
C LYS A 171 -3.32 -11.68 4.18
N ILE A 172 -3.57 -10.54 4.78
CA ILE A 172 -2.61 -9.87 5.66
C ILE A 172 -3.28 -9.62 7.01
N ASN A 173 -2.51 -9.69 8.08
CA ASN A 173 -3.01 -9.42 9.42
C ASN A 173 -1.99 -8.69 10.28
N LEU A 174 -2.49 -7.96 11.26
CA LEU A 174 -1.69 -7.35 12.33
C LEU A 174 -2.51 -7.26 13.62
N PHE A 175 -1.83 -7.13 14.75
CA PHE A 175 -2.44 -6.88 16.03
C PHE A 175 -2.03 -5.49 16.54
N VAL A 176 -3.00 -4.67 16.93
CA VAL A 176 -2.79 -3.34 17.51
C VAL A 176 -2.79 -3.42 19.03
N GLU A 177 -1.67 -3.03 19.66
CA GLU A 177 -1.47 -2.98 21.13
C GLU A 177 -1.85 -1.63 21.73
#